data_58cc224195d90d0b5547068604d21a57
#
_entry.id   58cc224195d90d0b5547068604d21a57
#
_cell.length_a   1.000
_cell.length_b   1.000
_cell.length_c   1.000
_cell.angle_alpha   90.00
_cell.angle_beta   90.00
_cell.angle_gamma   90.00
#
_symmetry.space_group_name_H-M   'P 1'
#
loop_
_entity.id
_entity.type
_entity.pdbx_description
1 polymer ?
#
loop_
_entity_poly.entity_id
_entity_poly.type
_entity_poly.pdbx_seq_one_letter_code
_entity_poly.pdbx_strand_id
1 'polypeptide(L)'
;MIEKLRKYQEEIANIEYTCNLLSWELRINAPKKSQNDLVNLISYYDMKVFNLKTSDEYGQILYDAIESEEFSRLEEAEERYIKNLLRHYEQFRKVPETFYNEYSKMKNNANLVWRDAKENNDFNMFKPYLSKIIEMTKTYYTY
;
A
#
# COMPACT_ATOMS: atom_id res chain seq x y z
N MET A 1 6.51 5.28 -24.72
CA MET A 1 5.49 5.32 -23.64
C MET A 1 5.84 4.38 -22.48
N ILE A 2 6.31 3.21 -22.75
CA ILE A 2 6.75 2.21 -21.74
C ILE A 2 7.80 2.77 -20.78
N GLU A 3 8.77 3.54 -21.27
CA GLU A 3 9.79 4.18 -20.43
C GLU A 3 9.20 5.18 -19.40
N LYS A 4 8.15 5.92 -19.79
CA LYS A 4 7.44 6.80 -18.85
C LYS A 4 6.77 6.00 -17.73
N LEU A 5 6.14 4.87 -18.08
CA LEU A 5 5.55 3.95 -17.11
C LEU A 5 6.61 3.38 -16.16
N ARG A 6 7.76 2.95 -16.68
CA ARG A 6 8.86 2.41 -15.85
C ARG A 6 9.36 3.44 -14.83
N LYS A 7 9.56 4.70 -15.24
CA LYS A 7 9.97 5.77 -14.32
C LYS A 7 8.93 6.04 -13.23
N TYR A 8 7.66 6.03 -13.58
CA TYR A 8 6.58 6.20 -12.62
C TYR A 8 6.54 5.03 -11.61
N GLN A 9 6.72 3.80 -12.11
CA GLN A 9 6.81 2.62 -11.25
C GLN A 9 8.05 2.64 -10.34
N GLU A 10 9.17 3.16 -10.83
CA GLU A 10 10.39 3.33 -10.02
C GLU A 10 10.17 4.31 -8.86
N GLU A 11 9.47 5.42 -9.08
CA GLU A 11 9.10 6.37 -8.02
C GLU A 11 8.25 5.68 -6.94
N ILE A 12 7.21 4.94 -7.35
CA ILE A 12 6.36 4.18 -6.44
C ILE A 12 7.20 3.17 -5.65
N ALA A 13 8.05 2.40 -6.33
CA ALA A 13 8.89 1.37 -5.71
C ALA A 13 9.87 1.96 -4.67
N ASN A 14 10.44 3.14 -4.94
CA ASN A 14 11.34 3.84 -4.00
C ASN A 14 10.61 4.24 -2.72
N ILE A 15 9.36 4.70 -2.83
CA ILE A 15 8.55 5.05 -1.66
C ILE A 15 8.14 3.79 -0.90
N GLU A 16 7.71 2.73 -1.58
CA GLU A 16 7.38 1.44 -0.96
C GLU A 16 8.58 0.82 -0.25
N TYR A 17 9.76 0.92 -0.84
CA TYR A 17 11.00 0.48 -0.19
C TYR A 17 11.27 1.26 1.09
N THR A 18 11.06 2.58 1.07
CA THR A 18 11.17 3.42 2.27
C THR A 18 10.18 2.99 3.36
N CYS A 19 8.91 2.72 3.00
CA CYS A 19 7.92 2.17 3.94
C CYS A 19 8.38 0.85 4.56
N ASN A 20 8.99 -0.03 3.76
CA ASN A 20 9.50 -1.31 4.24
C ASN A 20 10.65 -1.12 5.23
N LEU A 21 11.58 -0.19 4.99
CA LEU A 21 12.66 0.14 5.92
C LEU A 21 12.14 0.70 7.24
N LEU A 22 11.17 1.63 7.18
CA LEU A 22 10.54 2.20 8.37
C LEU A 22 9.77 1.13 9.16
N SER A 23 9.09 0.22 8.47
CA SER A 23 8.39 -0.90 9.09
C SER A 23 9.35 -1.89 9.74
N TRP A 24 10.51 -2.10 9.12
CA TRP A 24 11.59 -2.90 9.73
C TRP A 24 12.11 -2.23 11.00
N GLU A 25 12.43 -0.94 10.95
CA GLU A 25 12.87 -0.16 12.11
C GLU A 25 11.85 -0.24 13.25
N LEU A 26 10.57 -0.03 12.94
CA LEU A 26 9.47 -0.12 13.91
C LEU A 26 9.43 -1.48 14.63
N ARG A 27 9.75 -2.57 13.91
CA ARG A 27 9.66 -3.93 14.45
C ARG A 27 10.88 -4.34 15.27
N ILE A 28 12.07 -3.85 14.93
CA ILE A 28 13.33 -4.36 15.45
C ILE A 28 13.95 -3.42 16.49
N ASN A 29 14.08 -2.13 16.15
CA ASN A 29 14.95 -1.21 16.90
C ASN A 29 14.20 -0.09 17.61
N ALA A 30 13.00 0.27 17.16
CA ALA A 30 12.34 1.48 17.61
C ALA A 30 12.03 1.47 19.11
N PRO A 31 12.55 2.44 19.90
CA PRO A 31 12.15 2.62 21.28
C PRO A 31 10.64 2.85 21.39
N LYS A 32 10.00 2.36 22.46
CA LYS A 32 8.53 2.50 22.65
C LYS A 32 8.04 3.95 22.48
N LYS A 33 8.83 4.94 22.89
CA LYS A 33 8.49 6.36 22.79
C LYS A 33 8.40 6.89 21.34
N SER A 34 9.16 6.28 20.42
CA SER A 34 9.17 6.71 18.98
C SER A 34 8.26 5.88 18.09
N GLN A 35 7.62 4.83 18.60
CA GLN A 35 6.80 3.92 17.79
C GLN A 35 5.60 4.62 17.15
N ASN A 36 4.94 5.51 17.87
CA ASN A 36 3.80 6.27 17.34
C ASN A 36 4.23 7.23 16.21
N ASP A 37 5.39 7.85 16.32
CA ASP A 37 5.92 8.74 15.29
C ASP A 37 6.25 7.95 14.01
N LEU A 38 6.84 6.77 14.17
CA LEU A 38 7.11 5.86 13.04
C LEU A 38 5.82 5.34 12.39
N VAL A 39 4.79 4.98 13.17
CA VAL A 39 3.47 4.59 12.62
C VAL A 39 2.87 5.72 11.80
N ASN A 40 2.95 6.96 12.29
CA ASN A 40 2.46 8.13 11.55
C ASN A 40 3.24 8.37 10.26
N LEU A 41 4.56 8.21 10.31
CA LEU A 41 5.43 8.37 9.14
C LEU A 41 5.18 7.28 8.09
N ILE A 42 5.03 6.02 8.50
CA ILE A 42 4.66 4.91 7.60
C ILE A 42 3.30 5.20 6.96
N SER A 43 2.31 5.61 7.75
CA SER A 43 0.97 5.95 7.23
C SER A 43 1.01 7.12 6.24
N TYR A 44 1.87 8.10 6.46
CA TYR A 44 2.08 9.21 5.51
C TYR A 44 2.62 8.73 4.16
N TYR A 45 3.62 7.85 4.18
CA TYR A 45 4.16 7.29 2.93
C TYR A 45 3.20 6.30 2.25
N ASP A 46 2.45 5.50 3.02
CA ASP A 46 1.37 4.65 2.49
C ASP A 46 0.33 5.49 1.72
N MET A 47 -0.02 6.67 2.26
CA MET A 47 -0.94 7.58 1.58
C MET A 47 -0.32 8.19 0.32
N LYS A 48 0.98 8.49 0.32
CA LYS A 48 1.66 8.92 -0.92
C LYS A 48 1.61 7.86 -2.01
N VAL A 49 1.89 6.60 -1.66
CA VAL A 49 1.77 5.47 -2.60
C VAL A 49 0.34 5.32 -3.10
N PHE A 50 -0.64 5.41 -2.19
CA PHE A 50 -2.05 5.35 -2.56
C PHE A 50 -2.40 6.43 -3.59
N ASN A 51 -2.04 7.69 -3.33
CA ASN A 51 -2.34 8.80 -4.21
C ASN A 51 -1.65 8.68 -5.58
N LEU A 52 -0.40 8.22 -5.63
CA LEU A 52 0.29 7.93 -6.89
C LEU A 52 -0.42 6.82 -7.67
N LYS A 53 -0.75 5.71 -7.01
CA LYS A 53 -1.39 4.54 -7.64
C LYS A 53 -2.84 4.75 -8.06
N THR A 54 -3.51 5.80 -7.56
CA THR A 54 -4.91 6.11 -7.88
C THR A 54 -5.07 7.40 -8.69
N SER A 55 -3.96 8.09 -9.00
CA SER A 55 -3.98 9.35 -9.75
C SER A 55 -4.46 9.17 -11.19
N ASP A 56 -5.14 10.17 -11.72
CA ASP A 56 -5.54 10.19 -13.12
C ASP A 56 -4.32 10.18 -14.05
N GLU A 57 -3.20 10.80 -13.62
CA GLU A 57 -1.94 10.77 -14.38
C GLU A 57 -1.43 9.33 -14.54
N TYR A 58 -1.41 8.55 -13.47
CA TYR A 58 -0.99 7.15 -13.53
C TYR A 58 -1.91 6.32 -14.42
N GLY A 59 -3.23 6.53 -14.31
CA GLY A 59 -4.21 5.88 -15.17
C GLY A 59 -3.96 6.19 -16.64
N GLN A 60 -3.74 7.46 -16.98
CA GLN A 60 -3.46 7.86 -18.36
C GLN A 60 -2.16 7.22 -18.88
N ILE A 61 -1.09 7.19 -18.07
CA ILE A 61 0.17 6.53 -18.44
C ILE A 61 -0.05 5.04 -18.75
N LEU A 62 -0.89 4.35 -17.97
CA LEU A 62 -1.20 2.92 -18.17
C LEU A 62 -1.99 2.69 -19.47
N TYR A 63 -3.02 3.50 -19.73
CA TYR A 63 -3.81 3.41 -20.97
C TYR A 63 -2.93 3.70 -22.19
N ASP A 64 -2.19 4.81 -22.16
CA ASP A 64 -1.28 5.20 -23.26
C ASP A 64 -0.20 4.12 -23.50
N ALA A 65 0.28 3.47 -22.44
CA ALA A 65 1.28 2.40 -22.56
C ALA A 65 0.70 1.20 -23.32
N ILE A 66 -0.52 0.75 -22.98
CA ILE A 66 -1.18 -0.40 -23.61
C ILE A 66 -1.56 -0.11 -25.07
N GLU A 67 -1.94 1.14 -25.39
CA GLU A 67 -2.29 1.56 -26.75
C GLU A 67 -1.06 1.86 -27.64
N SER A 68 0.15 1.89 -27.05
CA SER A 68 1.36 2.23 -27.80
C SER A 68 1.83 1.08 -28.69
N GLU A 69 2.49 1.42 -29.83
CA GLU A 69 3.17 0.43 -30.68
C GLU A 69 4.27 -0.33 -29.93
N GLU A 70 4.90 0.31 -28.93
CA GLU A 70 5.92 -0.31 -28.10
C GLU A 70 5.37 -1.53 -27.35
N PHE A 71 4.11 -1.47 -26.91
CA PHE A 71 3.46 -2.54 -26.15
C PHE A 71 3.38 -3.84 -26.95
N SER A 72 3.07 -3.78 -28.25
CA SER A 72 2.98 -4.97 -29.13
C SER A 72 4.32 -5.65 -29.38
N ARG A 73 5.43 -5.01 -28.97
CA ARG A 73 6.80 -5.53 -29.13
C ARG A 73 7.39 -6.07 -27.83
N LEU A 74 6.62 -6.01 -26.73
CA LEU A 74 7.05 -6.52 -25.43
C LEU A 74 7.01 -8.04 -25.40
N GLU A 75 7.78 -8.62 -24.48
CA GLU A 75 7.63 -10.02 -24.14
C GLU A 75 6.32 -10.29 -23.40
N GLU A 76 5.75 -11.48 -23.57
CA GLU A 76 4.47 -11.87 -22.96
C GLU A 76 4.40 -11.61 -21.44
N ALA A 77 5.51 -11.82 -20.73
CA ALA A 77 5.60 -11.57 -19.29
C ALA A 77 5.42 -10.08 -18.95
N GLU A 78 6.03 -9.19 -19.75
CA GLU A 78 5.96 -7.74 -19.56
C GLU A 78 4.59 -7.20 -19.95
N GLU A 79 4.01 -7.70 -21.06
CA GLU A 79 2.62 -7.37 -21.40
C GLU A 79 1.65 -7.74 -20.27
N ARG A 80 1.77 -8.96 -19.75
CA ARG A 80 0.93 -9.46 -18.66
C ARG A 80 1.09 -8.61 -17.40
N TYR A 81 2.31 -8.20 -17.10
CA TYR A 81 2.60 -7.31 -15.98
C TYR A 81 1.88 -5.97 -16.12
N ILE A 82 1.98 -5.30 -17.27
CA ILE A 82 1.33 -4.00 -17.51
C ILE A 82 -0.20 -4.13 -17.47
N LYS A 83 -0.77 -5.18 -18.05
CA LYS A 83 -2.22 -5.46 -17.96
C LYS A 83 -2.68 -5.65 -16.50
N ASN A 84 -1.86 -6.31 -15.68
CA ASN A 84 -2.15 -6.45 -14.25
C ASN A 84 -2.06 -5.11 -13.50
N LEU A 85 -1.10 -4.25 -13.84
CA LEU A 85 -1.03 -2.89 -13.27
C LEU A 85 -2.30 -2.09 -13.57
N LEU A 86 -2.79 -2.12 -14.81
CA LEU A 86 -4.04 -1.44 -15.17
C LEU A 86 -5.24 -2.00 -14.38
N ARG A 87 -5.37 -3.32 -14.29
CA ARG A 87 -6.44 -3.94 -13.52
C ARG A 87 -6.41 -3.53 -12.04
N HIS A 88 -5.22 -3.50 -11.45
CA HIS A 88 -5.04 -3.04 -10.07
C HIS A 88 -5.38 -1.57 -9.91
N TYR A 89 -4.97 -0.71 -10.84
CA TYR A 89 -5.34 0.69 -10.86
C TYR A 89 -6.86 0.88 -10.87
N GLU A 90 -7.57 0.20 -11.79
CA GLU A 90 -9.03 0.31 -11.94
C GLU A 90 -9.80 -0.16 -10.70
N GLN A 91 -9.26 -1.13 -9.97
CA GLN A 91 -9.84 -1.59 -8.71
C GLN A 91 -9.51 -0.64 -7.56
N PHE A 92 -8.24 -0.25 -7.45
CA PHE A 92 -7.72 0.48 -6.30
C PHE A 92 -8.25 1.92 -6.25
N ARG A 93 -8.42 2.58 -7.39
CA ARG A 93 -9.00 3.94 -7.48
C ARG A 93 -10.46 4.04 -6.99
N LYS A 94 -11.16 2.92 -6.85
CA LYS A 94 -12.54 2.90 -6.32
C LYS A 94 -12.56 3.03 -4.79
N VAL A 95 -11.46 2.74 -4.12
CA VAL A 95 -11.35 2.82 -2.66
C VAL A 95 -11.27 4.29 -2.25
N PRO A 96 -12.19 4.78 -1.38
CA PRO A 96 -12.13 6.16 -0.90
C PRO A 96 -10.83 6.43 -0.13
N GLU A 97 -10.19 7.57 -0.40
CA GLU A 97 -8.94 7.98 0.25
C GLU A 97 -9.06 8.01 1.77
N THR A 98 -10.16 8.55 2.29
CA THR A 98 -10.46 8.61 3.73
C THR A 98 -10.51 7.23 4.35
N PHE A 99 -11.18 6.28 3.69
CA PHE A 99 -11.25 4.89 4.15
C PHE A 99 -9.86 4.24 4.13
N TYR A 100 -9.09 4.43 3.05
CA TYR A 100 -7.75 3.84 2.95
C TYR A 100 -6.81 4.35 4.04
N ASN A 101 -6.86 5.67 4.34
CA ASN A 101 -6.06 6.27 5.41
C ASN A 101 -6.40 5.65 6.79
N GLU A 102 -7.68 5.52 7.12
CA GLU A 102 -8.12 4.89 8.36
C GLU A 102 -7.71 3.41 8.43
N TYR A 103 -7.85 2.70 7.32
CA TYR A 103 -7.47 1.29 7.22
C TYR A 103 -5.96 1.09 7.39
N SER A 104 -5.12 1.91 6.74
CA SER A 104 -3.66 1.87 6.91
C SER A 104 -3.26 2.14 8.36
N LYS A 105 -3.78 3.21 8.97
CA LYS A 105 -3.52 3.52 10.39
C LYS A 105 -3.95 2.40 11.32
N MET A 106 -5.12 1.83 11.08
CA MET A 106 -5.63 0.71 11.88
C MET A 106 -4.69 -0.50 11.80
N LYS A 107 -4.24 -0.89 10.62
CA LYS A 107 -3.30 -2.01 10.44
C LYS A 107 -1.96 -1.76 11.15
N ASN A 108 -1.41 -0.57 11.02
CA ASN A 108 -0.13 -0.21 11.61
C ASN A 108 -0.21 -0.21 13.16
N ASN A 109 -1.28 0.35 13.74
CA ASN A 109 -1.52 0.32 15.17
C ASN A 109 -1.78 -1.11 15.69
N ALA A 110 -2.57 -1.88 14.97
CA ALA A 110 -2.86 -3.27 15.33
C ALA A 110 -1.59 -4.13 15.38
N ASN A 111 -0.61 -3.85 14.54
CA ASN A 111 0.68 -4.54 14.55
C ASN A 111 1.45 -4.30 15.87
N LEU A 112 1.42 -3.08 16.41
CA LEU A 112 2.03 -2.77 17.71
C LEU A 112 1.30 -3.49 18.84
N VAL A 113 -0.03 -3.41 18.87
CA VAL A 113 -0.84 -4.07 19.90
C VAL A 113 -0.70 -5.58 19.84
N TRP A 114 -0.62 -6.17 18.63
CA TRP A 114 -0.39 -7.60 18.47
C TRP A 114 0.93 -8.03 19.10
N ARG A 115 1.98 -7.25 18.96
CA ARG A 115 3.29 -7.52 19.56
C ARG A 115 3.23 -7.51 21.07
N ASP A 116 2.65 -6.46 21.66
CA ASP A 116 2.48 -6.33 23.11
C ASP A 116 1.60 -7.46 23.66
N ALA A 117 0.51 -7.80 22.98
CA ALA A 117 -0.38 -8.90 23.34
C ALA A 117 0.35 -10.25 23.33
N LYS A 118 1.22 -10.47 22.34
CA LYS A 118 2.04 -11.69 22.23
C LYS A 118 3.07 -11.77 23.36
N GLU A 119 3.78 -10.67 23.66
CA GLU A 119 4.76 -10.61 24.75
C GLU A 119 4.12 -10.87 26.10
N ASN A 120 2.90 -10.38 26.34
CA ASN A 120 2.15 -10.55 27.57
C ASN A 120 1.28 -11.83 27.61
N ASN A 121 1.27 -12.61 26.52
CA ASN A 121 0.39 -13.77 26.35
C ASN A 121 -1.09 -13.44 26.61
N ASP A 122 -1.52 -12.25 26.17
CA ASP A 122 -2.88 -11.70 26.35
C ASP A 122 -3.57 -11.42 25.02
N PHE A 123 -4.28 -12.41 24.51
CA PHE A 123 -5.06 -12.27 23.28
C PHE A 123 -6.19 -11.23 23.39
N ASN A 124 -6.72 -11.00 24.60
CA ASN A 124 -7.82 -10.06 24.79
C ASN A 124 -7.41 -8.61 24.47
N MET A 125 -6.13 -8.26 24.62
CA MET A 125 -5.60 -6.97 24.16
C MET A 125 -5.74 -6.79 22.64
N PHE A 126 -5.48 -7.85 21.86
CA PHE A 126 -5.49 -7.79 20.40
C PHE A 126 -6.86 -8.01 19.75
N LYS A 127 -7.73 -8.76 20.41
CA LYS A 127 -9.05 -9.16 19.89
C LYS A 127 -9.88 -8.02 19.31
N PRO A 128 -10.01 -6.82 19.93
CA PRO A 128 -10.75 -5.70 19.35
C PRO A 128 -10.15 -5.21 18.03
N TYR A 129 -8.82 -5.16 17.95
CA TYR A 129 -8.10 -4.75 16.73
C TYR A 129 -8.28 -5.77 15.59
N LEU A 130 -8.20 -7.05 15.90
CA LEU A 130 -8.45 -8.12 14.95
C LEU A 130 -9.87 -8.03 14.38
N SER A 131 -10.88 -7.86 15.26
CA SER A 131 -12.28 -7.69 14.84
C SER A 131 -12.45 -6.50 13.90
N LYS A 132 -11.82 -5.37 14.23
CA LYS A 132 -11.88 -4.14 13.41
C LYS A 132 -11.17 -4.31 12.07
N ILE A 133 -10.01 -4.98 12.03
CA ILE A 133 -9.31 -5.28 10.77
C ILE A 133 -10.19 -6.16 9.87
N ILE A 134 -10.82 -7.19 10.42
CA ILE A 134 -11.71 -8.08 9.65
C ILE A 134 -12.88 -7.28 9.04
N GLU A 135 -13.51 -6.43 9.84
CA GLU A 135 -14.61 -5.56 9.40
C GLU A 135 -14.15 -4.63 8.26
N MET A 136 -13.06 -3.92 8.45
CA MET A 136 -12.52 -2.99 7.45
C MET A 136 -12.02 -3.72 6.20
N THR A 137 -11.44 -4.92 6.33
CA THR A 137 -11.03 -5.74 5.18
C THR A 137 -12.24 -6.16 4.36
N LYS A 138 -13.34 -6.57 4.99
CA LYS A 138 -14.60 -6.87 4.28
C LYS A 138 -15.11 -5.65 3.52
N THR A 139 -15.10 -4.47 4.14
CA THR A 139 -15.51 -3.21 3.50
C THR A 139 -14.59 -2.87 2.33
N TYR A 140 -13.27 -3.03 2.47
CA TYR A 140 -12.31 -2.81 1.39
C TYR A 140 -12.64 -3.60 0.11
N TYR A 141 -13.07 -4.84 0.25
CA TYR A 141 -13.42 -5.70 -0.89
C TYR A 141 -14.84 -5.45 -1.45
N THR A 142 -15.58 -4.47 -0.92
CA THR A 142 -16.87 -4.04 -1.50
C THR A 142 -16.70 -2.94 -2.56
N TYR A 143 -15.53 -2.29 -2.63
CA TYR A 143 -15.19 -1.28 -3.63
C TYR A 143 -14.68 -1.90 -4.92
#